data_d41ff185b9de7f2fb865ccd8f72409c6
#
_entry.id   d41ff185b9de7f2fb865ccd8f72409c6
#
_cell.length_a   1.000
_cell.length_b   1.000
_cell.length_c   1.000
_cell.angle_alpha   90.00
_cell.angle_beta   90.00
_cell.angle_gamma   90.00
#
_symmetry.space_group_name_H-M   'P 1'
#
loop_
_entity.id
_entity.type
_entity.pdbx_description
1 polymer ?
#
loop_
_entity_poly.entity_id
_entity_poly.type
_entity_poly.pdbx_seq_one_letter_code
_entity_poly.pdbx_strand_id
1 'polypeptide(L)'
;MSSSHAYPHEPTGVETRKLGMWVFLSTEILFFGTLITTFMIFKGRDFPGIKLTDVYDIPFTSISSFILLMSSLTMVLAHNALEANDQEKTRVWLLATAMLGAVFLAGQIYEFTEFYHKGFELGTNIFSSTFYVLTGFHGLHAVSYTHLRAHETRGNLVCRLLLEK
;
A
#
# COMPACT_ATOMS: atom_id res chain seq x y z
N MET A 1 -45.97 4.10 10.92
CA MET A 1 -45.56 5.09 9.90
C MET A 1 -44.04 4.99 9.78
N SER A 2 -43.58 4.19 8.83
CA SER A 2 -42.17 3.98 8.58
C SER A 2 -41.73 4.97 7.50
N SER A 3 -40.97 5.98 7.89
CA SER A 3 -40.35 6.91 6.95
C SER A 3 -39.14 6.23 6.32
N SER A 4 -39.31 5.69 5.12
CA SER A 4 -38.19 5.28 4.25
C SER A 4 -37.41 6.53 3.87
N HIS A 5 -36.21 6.71 4.45
CA HIS A 5 -35.27 7.67 3.92
C HIS A 5 -34.82 7.19 2.54
N ALA A 6 -35.54 7.64 1.51
CA ALA A 6 -35.11 7.53 0.14
C ALA A 6 -33.89 8.44 -0.03
N TYR A 7 -32.72 7.85 -0.23
CA TYR A 7 -31.54 8.61 -0.68
C TYR A 7 -31.87 9.27 -2.01
N PRO A 8 -31.59 10.57 -2.19
CA PRO A 8 -31.88 11.24 -3.46
C PRO A 8 -31.12 10.54 -4.58
N HIS A 9 -31.82 10.18 -5.65
CA HIS A 9 -31.25 9.64 -6.88
C HIS A 9 -30.19 10.61 -7.41
N GLU A 10 -28.93 10.16 -7.48
CA GLU A 10 -27.85 10.97 -8.01
C GLU A 10 -28.03 11.19 -9.51
N PRO A 11 -27.96 12.45 -9.99
CA PRO A 11 -28.25 12.77 -11.39
C PRO A 11 -27.24 12.23 -12.40
N THR A 12 -26.09 11.69 -11.95
CA THR A 12 -24.98 11.19 -12.81
C THR A 12 -24.97 9.68 -13.03
N GLY A 13 -25.85 8.92 -12.38
CA GLY A 13 -25.88 7.44 -12.50
C GLY A 13 -24.67 6.70 -11.92
N VAL A 14 -23.70 7.40 -11.35
CA VAL A 14 -22.50 6.82 -10.71
C VAL A 14 -22.68 6.93 -9.19
N GLU A 15 -22.49 5.81 -8.48
CA GLU A 15 -22.54 5.81 -7.02
C GLU A 15 -21.46 6.75 -6.45
N THR A 16 -21.83 7.61 -5.50
CA THR A 16 -20.92 8.55 -4.83
C THR A 16 -19.68 7.86 -4.27
N ARG A 17 -19.79 6.62 -3.80
CA ARG A 17 -18.66 5.83 -3.32
C ARG A 17 -17.65 5.52 -4.44
N LYS A 18 -18.12 5.19 -5.64
CA LYS A 18 -17.25 4.95 -6.81
C LYS A 18 -16.58 6.24 -7.26
N LEU A 19 -17.31 7.34 -7.30
CA LEU A 19 -16.75 8.64 -7.64
C LEU A 19 -15.66 9.06 -6.66
N GLY A 20 -15.92 8.91 -5.35
CA GLY A 20 -14.93 9.18 -4.30
C GLY A 20 -13.65 8.35 -4.46
N MET A 21 -13.77 7.07 -4.80
CA MET A 21 -12.62 6.21 -5.07
C MET A 21 -11.84 6.66 -6.30
N TRP A 22 -12.51 7.07 -7.38
CA TRP A 22 -11.84 7.58 -8.59
C TRP A 22 -11.05 8.87 -8.31
N VAL A 23 -11.65 9.80 -7.55
CA VAL A 23 -10.98 11.04 -7.15
C VAL A 23 -9.77 10.71 -6.27
N PHE A 24 -9.91 9.83 -5.29
CA PHE A 24 -8.80 9.40 -4.44
C PHE A 24 -7.66 8.79 -5.27
N LEU A 25 -7.93 7.84 -6.16
CA LEU A 25 -6.91 7.24 -7.02
C LEU A 25 -6.22 8.28 -7.91
N SER A 26 -6.96 9.27 -8.42
CA SER A 26 -6.38 10.35 -9.22
C SER A 26 -5.41 11.20 -8.41
N THR A 27 -5.73 11.53 -7.17
CA THR A 27 -4.82 12.27 -6.28
C THR A 27 -3.56 11.46 -5.95
N GLU A 28 -3.69 10.16 -5.74
CA GLU A 28 -2.55 9.26 -5.50
C GLU A 28 -1.60 9.17 -6.70
N ILE A 29 -2.15 9.07 -7.91
CA ILE A 29 -1.35 9.06 -9.15
C ILE A 29 -0.56 10.36 -9.29
N LEU A 30 -1.17 11.52 -9.02
CA LEU A 30 -0.49 12.80 -9.07
C LEU A 30 0.57 12.92 -7.98
N PHE A 31 0.25 12.51 -6.76
CA PHE A 31 1.17 12.57 -5.61
C PHE A 31 2.41 11.69 -5.84
N PHE A 32 2.22 10.41 -6.10
CA PHE A 32 3.36 9.52 -6.37
C PHE A 32 4.08 9.84 -7.68
N GLY A 33 3.35 10.29 -8.71
CA GLY A 33 3.93 10.73 -9.96
C GLY A 33 4.91 11.88 -9.78
N THR A 34 4.58 12.87 -8.96
CA THR A 34 5.49 13.99 -8.63
C THR A 34 6.70 13.52 -7.84
N LEU A 35 6.54 12.63 -6.87
CA LEU A 35 7.66 12.07 -6.08
C LEU A 35 8.61 11.26 -6.95
N ILE A 36 8.08 10.40 -7.84
CA ILE A 36 8.88 9.61 -8.79
C ILE A 36 9.63 10.53 -9.76
N THR A 37 8.97 11.54 -10.30
CA THR A 37 9.59 12.51 -11.20
C THR A 37 10.73 13.25 -10.50
N THR A 38 10.52 13.70 -9.27
CA THR A 38 11.54 14.33 -8.45
C THR A 38 12.74 13.41 -8.23
N PHE A 39 12.48 12.15 -7.84
CA PHE A 39 13.53 11.14 -7.70
C PHE A 39 14.32 10.92 -8.98
N MET A 40 13.66 10.83 -10.14
CA MET A 40 14.31 10.64 -11.44
C MET A 40 15.19 11.82 -11.85
N ILE A 41 14.77 13.05 -11.56
CA ILE A 41 15.56 14.25 -11.83
C ILE A 41 16.88 14.26 -11.05
N PHE A 42 16.84 13.81 -9.79
CA PHE A 42 18.02 13.81 -8.94
C PHE A 42 18.88 12.54 -9.07
N LYS A 43 18.33 11.44 -9.59
CA LYS A 43 19.07 10.19 -9.82
C LYS A 43 20.29 10.33 -10.75
N GLY A 44 20.22 11.25 -11.73
CA GLY A 44 21.28 11.46 -12.70
C GLY A 44 22.35 12.48 -12.29
N ARG A 45 22.29 13.03 -11.07
CA ARG A 45 23.28 13.99 -10.58
C ARG A 45 24.33 13.27 -9.76
N ASP A 46 25.59 13.45 -10.12
CA ASP A 46 26.72 12.94 -9.35
C ASP A 46 26.84 13.72 -8.04
N PHE A 47 26.52 13.05 -6.93
CA PHE A 47 26.78 13.56 -5.60
C PHE A 47 28.13 13.05 -5.12
N PRO A 48 29.07 13.93 -4.71
CA PRO A 48 30.37 13.49 -4.24
C PRO A 48 30.24 12.58 -3.02
N GLY A 49 30.80 11.39 -3.12
CA GLY A 49 30.99 10.47 -2.00
C GLY A 49 30.14 9.21 -1.94
N ILE A 50 29.02 9.13 -2.66
CA ILE A 50 28.15 7.94 -2.59
C ILE A 50 27.79 7.49 -4.02
N LYS A 51 28.26 6.29 -4.40
CA LYS A 51 27.82 5.64 -5.64
C LYS A 51 26.53 4.87 -5.39
N LEU A 52 25.53 5.08 -6.23
CA LEU A 52 24.25 4.37 -6.15
C LEU A 52 24.41 2.85 -6.12
N THR A 53 25.38 2.33 -6.87
CA THR A 53 25.68 0.89 -6.95
C THR A 53 26.12 0.27 -5.63
N ASP A 54 26.69 1.08 -4.73
CA ASP A 54 27.21 0.61 -3.44
C ASP A 54 26.15 0.65 -2.33
N VAL A 55 25.06 1.37 -2.57
CA VAL A 55 23.94 1.53 -1.62
C VAL A 55 22.87 0.46 -1.84
N TYR A 56 22.56 0.16 -3.12
CA TYR A 56 21.48 -0.79 -3.44
C TYR A 56 21.97 -2.24 -3.52
N ASP A 57 21.39 -3.09 -2.68
CA ASP A 57 21.51 -4.54 -2.80
C ASP A 57 20.47 -5.07 -3.80
N ILE A 58 20.88 -5.25 -5.07
CA ILE A 58 20.00 -5.71 -6.16
C ILE A 58 19.32 -7.05 -5.84
N PRO A 59 20.02 -8.09 -5.31
CA PRO A 59 19.40 -9.32 -4.88
C PRO A 59 18.30 -9.13 -3.86
N PHE A 60 18.52 -8.33 -2.83
CA PHE A 60 17.55 -8.09 -1.77
C PHE A 60 16.30 -7.36 -2.28
N THR A 61 16.48 -6.31 -3.08
CA THR A 61 15.37 -5.56 -3.69
C THR A 61 14.56 -6.42 -4.66
N SER A 62 15.20 -7.34 -5.38
CA SER A 62 14.53 -8.31 -6.26
C SER A 62 13.65 -9.28 -5.47
N ILE A 63 14.12 -9.81 -4.35
CA ILE A 63 13.35 -10.69 -3.46
C ILE A 63 12.16 -9.91 -2.88
N SER A 64 12.37 -8.70 -2.42
CA SER A 64 11.30 -7.83 -1.88
C SER A 64 10.21 -7.57 -2.92
N SER A 65 10.59 -7.30 -4.17
CA SER A 65 9.66 -7.13 -5.29
C SER A 65 8.87 -8.40 -5.58
N PHE A 66 9.52 -9.57 -5.52
CA PHE A 66 8.86 -10.86 -5.69
C PHE A 66 7.83 -11.13 -4.59
N ILE A 67 8.14 -10.81 -3.32
CA ILE A 67 7.20 -10.93 -2.19
C ILE A 67 5.96 -10.05 -2.44
N LEU A 68 6.13 -8.83 -2.95
CA LEU A 68 5.01 -7.96 -3.29
C LEU A 68 4.13 -8.52 -4.42
N LEU A 69 4.73 -9.10 -5.45
CA LEU A 69 3.99 -9.77 -6.52
C LEU A 69 3.18 -10.96 -6.00
N MET A 70 3.77 -11.78 -5.12
CA MET A 70 3.07 -12.88 -4.46
C MET A 70 1.93 -12.38 -3.57
N SER A 71 2.13 -11.29 -2.84
CA SER A 71 1.08 -10.64 -2.04
C SER A 71 -0.09 -10.15 -2.91
N SER A 72 0.20 -9.59 -4.08
CA SER A 72 -0.83 -9.20 -5.04
C SER A 72 -1.64 -10.40 -5.54
N LEU A 73 -0.98 -11.52 -5.85
CA LEU A 73 -1.65 -12.76 -6.24
C LEU A 73 -2.56 -13.30 -5.14
N THR A 74 -2.08 -13.36 -3.88
CA THR A 74 -2.91 -13.82 -2.76
C THR A 74 -4.12 -12.93 -2.52
N MET A 75 -4.01 -11.62 -2.80
CA MET A 75 -5.12 -10.69 -2.72
C MET A 75 -6.20 -10.95 -3.79
N VAL A 76 -5.79 -11.26 -5.03
CA VAL A 76 -6.72 -11.65 -6.10
C VAL A 76 -7.44 -12.95 -5.75
N LEU A 77 -6.73 -13.94 -5.19
CA LEU A 77 -7.33 -15.19 -4.73
C LEU A 77 -8.33 -14.98 -3.58
N ALA A 78 -8.03 -14.06 -2.67
CA ALA A 78 -8.96 -13.66 -1.60
C ALA A 78 -10.23 -13.04 -2.18
N HIS A 79 -10.10 -12.19 -3.19
CA HIS A 79 -11.25 -11.57 -3.85
C HIS A 79 -12.13 -12.58 -4.59
N ASN A 80 -11.51 -13.50 -5.32
CA ASN A 80 -12.22 -14.58 -6.00
C ASN A 80 -12.97 -15.51 -5.01
N ALA A 81 -12.34 -15.85 -3.89
CA ALA A 81 -12.99 -16.63 -2.82
C ALA A 81 -14.17 -15.87 -2.19
N LEU A 82 -14.06 -14.55 -2.05
CA LEU A 82 -15.14 -13.69 -1.57
C LEU A 82 -16.34 -13.66 -2.52
N GLU A 83 -16.11 -13.56 -3.83
CA GLU A 83 -17.15 -13.65 -4.85
C GLU A 83 -17.84 -15.01 -4.88
N ALA A 84 -17.08 -16.08 -4.63
CA ALA A 84 -17.61 -17.45 -4.48
C ALA A 84 -18.34 -17.68 -3.14
N ASN A 85 -18.42 -16.67 -2.27
CA ASN A 85 -19.01 -16.72 -0.93
C ASN A 85 -18.37 -17.77 0.02
N ASP A 86 -17.11 -18.14 -0.24
CA ASP A 86 -16.31 -19.05 0.59
C ASP A 86 -15.51 -18.24 1.63
N GLN A 87 -16.11 -18.06 2.80
CA GLN A 87 -15.54 -17.23 3.85
C GLN A 87 -14.26 -17.83 4.47
N GLU A 88 -14.11 -19.14 4.49
CA GLU A 88 -12.90 -19.77 5.05
C GLU A 88 -11.69 -19.51 4.17
N LYS A 89 -11.82 -19.76 2.87
CA LYS A 89 -10.73 -19.45 1.91
C LYS A 89 -10.41 -17.97 1.86
N THR A 90 -11.43 -17.11 1.92
CA THR A 90 -11.20 -15.64 1.98
C THR A 90 -10.32 -15.25 3.16
N ARG A 91 -10.60 -15.79 4.37
CA ARG A 91 -9.79 -15.51 5.57
C ARG A 91 -8.35 -16.01 5.44
N VAL A 92 -8.17 -17.22 4.91
CA VAL A 92 -6.83 -17.80 4.72
C VAL A 92 -6.00 -16.96 3.75
N TRP A 93 -6.57 -16.55 2.61
CA TRP A 93 -5.87 -15.74 1.63
C TRP A 93 -5.59 -14.31 2.12
N LEU A 94 -6.51 -13.71 2.88
CA LEU A 94 -6.27 -12.41 3.51
C LEU A 94 -5.16 -12.49 4.56
N LEU A 95 -5.11 -13.54 5.35
CA LEU A 95 -4.05 -13.76 6.32
C LEU A 95 -2.69 -13.93 5.62
N ALA A 96 -2.65 -14.72 4.54
CA ALA A 96 -1.44 -14.90 3.73
C ALA A 96 -0.95 -13.54 3.16
N THR A 97 -1.85 -12.71 2.65
CA THR A 97 -1.52 -11.36 2.16
C THR A 97 -0.96 -10.48 3.29
N ALA A 98 -1.56 -10.52 4.48
CA ALA A 98 -1.09 -9.76 5.63
C ALA A 98 0.30 -10.22 6.11
N MET A 99 0.56 -11.53 6.11
CA MET A 99 1.87 -12.09 6.46
C MET A 99 2.96 -11.67 5.47
N LEU A 100 2.68 -11.75 4.16
CA LEU A 100 3.62 -11.30 3.11
C LEU A 100 3.89 -9.80 3.23
N GLY A 101 2.87 -8.99 3.52
CA GLY A 101 3.02 -7.56 3.79
C GLY A 101 3.89 -7.27 5.02
N ALA A 102 3.72 -8.03 6.10
CA ALA A 102 4.55 -7.90 7.31
C ALA A 102 6.02 -8.27 7.05
N VAL A 103 6.26 -9.34 6.28
CA VAL A 103 7.63 -9.74 5.88
C VAL A 103 8.28 -8.65 5.03
N PHE A 104 7.54 -8.07 4.07
CA PHE A 104 8.03 -6.95 3.28
C PHE A 104 8.39 -5.73 4.14
N LEU A 105 7.54 -5.35 5.10
CA LEU A 105 7.81 -4.22 6.00
C LEU A 105 9.02 -4.47 6.90
N ALA A 106 9.18 -5.70 7.40
CA ALA A 106 10.36 -6.08 8.17
C ALA A 106 11.65 -5.96 7.33
N GLY A 107 11.60 -6.41 6.08
CA GLY A 107 12.70 -6.23 5.13
C GLY A 107 13.01 -4.76 4.84
N GLN A 108 12.00 -3.91 4.73
CA GLN A 108 12.16 -2.48 4.51
C GLN A 108 12.84 -1.78 5.69
N ILE A 109 12.48 -2.16 6.93
CA ILE A 109 13.13 -1.64 8.14
C ILE A 109 14.60 -2.06 8.17
N TYR A 110 14.90 -3.31 7.82
CA TYR A 110 16.27 -3.80 7.74
C TYR A 110 17.09 -3.01 6.72
N GLU A 111 16.58 -2.82 5.51
CA GLU A 111 17.23 -2.07 4.43
C GLU A 111 17.50 -0.62 4.84
N PHE A 112 16.53 0.07 5.47
CA PHE A 112 16.73 1.43 5.96
C PHE A 112 17.79 1.53 7.06
N THR A 113 17.86 0.53 7.93
CA THR A 113 18.90 0.47 8.98
C THR A 113 20.29 0.30 8.36
N GLU A 114 20.41 -0.52 7.31
CA GLU A 114 21.66 -0.71 6.59
C GLU A 114 22.09 0.56 5.84
N PHE A 115 21.15 1.27 5.22
CA PHE A 115 21.42 2.56 4.58
C PHE A 115 21.91 3.60 5.58
N TYR A 116 21.32 3.64 6.77
CA TYR A 116 21.77 4.51 7.85
C TYR A 116 23.22 4.21 8.24
N HIS A 117 23.60 2.94 8.40
CA HIS A 117 24.97 2.54 8.71
C HIS A 117 25.97 2.86 7.60
N LYS A 118 25.52 2.87 6.34
CA LYS A 118 26.34 3.29 5.18
C LYS A 118 26.45 4.82 5.04
N GLY A 119 25.86 5.60 5.94
CA GLY A 119 25.86 7.06 5.90
C GLY A 119 24.89 7.67 4.88
N PHE A 120 23.95 6.85 4.38
CA PHE A 120 22.90 7.30 3.47
C PHE A 120 21.69 7.72 4.31
N GLU A 121 21.77 8.94 4.86
CA GLU A 121 20.75 9.50 5.74
C GLU A 121 19.80 10.45 4.99
N LEU A 122 18.65 10.73 5.60
CA LEU A 122 17.65 11.65 5.05
C LEU A 122 18.21 13.04 4.72
N GLY A 123 19.17 13.52 5.50
CA GLY A 123 19.79 14.85 5.38
C GLY A 123 21.10 14.89 4.59
N THR A 124 21.63 13.76 4.13
CA THR A 124 22.96 13.70 3.51
C THR A 124 22.99 14.42 2.16
N ASN A 125 21.97 14.20 1.33
CA ASN A 125 21.83 14.90 0.04
C ASN A 125 20.37 14.86 -0.44
N ILE A 126 20.05 15.66 -1.47
CA ILE A 126 18.69 15.75 -2.02
C ILE A 126 18.22 14.39 -2.58
N PHE A 127 19.11 13.60 -3.14
CA PHE A 127 18.77 12.29 -3.67
C PHE A 127 18.33 11.32 -2.57
N SER A 128 19.08 11.24 -1.45
CA SER A 128 18.68 10.42 -0.31
C SER A 128 17.36 10.88 0.29
N SER A 129 17.18 12.20 0.44
CA SER A 129 15.91 12.78 0.92
C SER A 129 14.73 12.37 0.05
N THR A 130 14.83 12.49 -1.28
CA THR A 130 13.74 12.11 -2.20
C THR A 130 13.46 10.62 -2.18
N PHE A 131 14.49 9.78 -2.04
CA PHE A 131 14.34 8.34 -1.90
C PHE A 131 13.59 7.96 -0.62
N TYR A 132 14.03 8.48 0.54
CA TYR A 132 13.39 8.19 1.84
C TYR A 132 11.96 8.68 1.89
N VAL A 133 11.68 9.87 1.34
CA VAL A 133 10.32 10.42 1.28
C VAL A 133 9.42 9.54 0.39
N LEU A 134 9.87 9.20 -0.81
CA LEU A 134 9.11 8.34 -1.72
C LEU A 134 8.79 6.98 -1.10
N THR A 135 9.82 6.31 -0.57
CA THR A 135 9.68 4.95 -0.03
C THR A 135 8.95 4.95 1.31
N GLY A 136 9.16 5.98 2.14
CA GLY A 136 8.46 6.16 3.41
C GLY A 136 6.96 6.38 3.22
N PHE A 137 6.55 7.23 2.29
CA PHE A 137 5.13 7.41 1.97
C PHE A 137 4.51 6.16 1.36
N HIS A 138 5.23 5.44 0.50
CA HIS A 138 4.75 4.17 -0.04
C HIS A 138 4.54 3.13 1.06
N GLY A 139 5.47 2.99 2.00
CA GLY A 139 5.33 2.13 3.17
C GLY A 139 4.17 2.54 4.08
N LEU A 140 3.99 3.84 4.33
CA LEU A 140 2.86 4.37 5.10
C LEU A 140 1.52 4.00 4.47
N HIS A 141 1.40 4.10 3.14
CA HIS A 141 0.20 3.72 2.41
C HIS A 141 -0.10 2.21 2.55
N ALA A 142 0.92 1.37 2.44
CA ALA A 142 0.78 -0.08 2.63
C ALA A 142 0.25 -0.42 4.03
N VAL A 143 0.79 0.20 5.08
CA VAL A 143 0.33 0.01 6.47
C VAL A 143 -1.08 0.54 6.67
N SER A 144 -1.37 1.76 6.21
CA SER A 144 -2.68 2.39 6.37
C SER A 144 -3.78 1.60 5.68
N TYR A 145 -3.52 1.12 4.46
CA TYR A 145 -4.47 0.31 3.71
C TYR A 145 -4.80 -1.01 4.41
N THR A 146 -3.79 -1.73 4.91
CA THR A 146 -4.00 -2.98 5.64
C THR A 146 -4.75 -2.77 6.94
N HIS A 147 -4.47 -1.67 7.65
CA HIS A 147 -5.11 -1.33 8.93
C HIS A 147 -6.58 -0.94 8.76
N LEU A 148 -6.88 -0.08 7.79
CA LEU A 148 -8.26 0.33 7.47
C LEU A 148 -9.11 -0.87 7.05
N ARG A 149 -8.58 -1.76 6.22
CA ARG A 149 -9.32 -2.94 5.75
C ARG A 149 -9.57 -3.96 6.87
N ALA A 150 -8.63 -4.13 7.79
CA ALA A 150 -8.82 -4.95 8.99
C ALA A 150 -9.94 -4.41 9.89
N HIS A 151 -10.07 -3.09 10.01
CA HIS A 151 -11.16 -2.45 10.74
C HIS A 151 -12.53 -2.61 10.06
N GLU A 152 -12.60 -2.45 8.75
CA GLU A 152 -13.87 -2.66 8.00
C GLU A 152 -14.35 -4.11 8.08
N THR A 153 -13.44 -5.07 7.98
CA THR A 153 -13.79 -6.49 8.10
C THR A 153 -14.31 -6.84 9.49
N ARG A 154 -13.74 -6.26 10.54
CA ARG A 154 -14.26 -6.41 11.92
C ARG A 154 -15.63 -5.75 12.09
N GLY A 155 -15.82 -4.52 11.58
CA GLY A 155 -17.10 -3.82 11.65
C GLY A 155 -18.23 -4.57 10.96
N ASN A 156 -17.99 -5.10 9.77
CA ASN A 156 -18.97 -5.89 9.02
C ASN A 156 -19.27 -7.24 9.68
N LEU A 157 -18.29 -7.88 10.33
CA LEU A 157 -18.49 -9.14 11.06
C LEU A 157 -19.35 -8.93 12.32
N VAL A 158 -19.11 -7.85 13.06
CA VAL A 158 -19.89 -7.48 14.25
C VAL A 158 -21.32 -7.11 13.88
N CYS A 159 -21.53 -6.33 12.81
CA CYS A 159 -22.86 -6.00 12.32
C CYS A 159 -23.66 -7.25 11.88
N ARG A 160 -23.01 -8.20 11.19
CA ARG A 160 -23.66 -9.44 10.78
C ARG A 160 -24.07 -10.31 11.97
N LEU A 161 -23.18 -10.46 12.96
CA LEU A 161 -23.48 -11.23 14.19
C LEU A 161 -24.60 -10.61 15.04
N LEU A 162 -24.83 -9.29 14.93
CA LEU A 162 -25.94 -8.61 15.61
C LEU A 162 -27.25 -8.67 14.83
N LEU A 163 -27.22 -8.91 13.52
CA LEU A 163 -28.42 -9.01 12.67
C LEU A 163 -28.95 -10.45 12.53
N GLU A 164 -28.14 -11.47 12.88
CA GLU A 164 -28.54 -12.88 12.89
C GLU A 164 -29.08 -13.37 14.25
N LYS A 165 -29.40 -12.44 15.17
CA LYS A 165 -30.19 -12.70 16.40
C LYS A 165 -31.55 -12.04 16.26
#